data_5f8b7fe0269d529498d76fe6af244ecf
#
_entry.id   5f8b7fe0269d529498d76fe6af244ecf
#
_cell.length_a   1.000
_cell.length_b   1.000
_cell.length_c   1.000
_cell.angle_alpha   90.00
_cell.angle_beta   90.00
_cell.angle_gamma   90.00
#
_symmetry.space_group_name_H-M   'P 1'
#
loop_
_entity.id
_entity.type
_entity.pdbx_description
1 polymer ?
#
loop_
_entity_poly.entity_id
_entity_poly.type
_entity_poly.pdbx_seq_one_letter_code
_entity_poly.pdbx_strand_id
1 'polypeptide(L)'
;GKGGKKVNYRLRDWLVSRQRYWGAPIPVIHCPVCGDVPVPEKDLPVRLPYDVEFRPDGKSPLAKHEKFMHTVCPKCGGEAMRDPDTLDTFVCSSWYYLRYADAHNEKEPFSREAVDKMLPVDVYVGGAEHACMHLLYARFFTKALRDMGYLDFDEPFRRLVHQGVILGPDGNRMSKSHGNIVSPDEYVETYGSDAFRLYLMFGFSYTEGGPWNDDGIKAIAKLMDRVEKLAFKVRDYKPG
;
A
#
# COMPACT_ATOMS: atom_id res chain seq x y z
N GLY A 1 9.58 48.32 -7.95
CA GLY A 1 10.46 47.48 -7.20
C GLY A 1 11.39 46.69 -8.12
N LYS A 2 12.69 46.61 -7.75
CA LYS A 2 13.71 45.93 -8.57
C LYS A 2 13.90 44.44 -8.28
N GLY A 3 13.08 43.86 -7.39
CA GLY A 3 13.09 42.45 -7.05
C GLY A 3 12.30 42.15 -5.77
N GLY A 4 12.06 40.86 -5.50
CA GLY A 4 11.38 40.39 -4.31
C GLY A 4 11.90 39.01 -3.87
N LYS A 5 11.66 38.67 -2.62
CA LYS A 5 11.97 37.33 -2.09
C LYS A 5 11.10 36.31 -2.78
N LYS A 6 11.72 35.27 -3.36
CA LYS A 6 11.02 34.10 -3.94
C LYS A 6 11.45 32.87 -3.19
N VAL A 7 10.47 32.06 -2.75
CA VAL A 7 10.69 30.75 -2.17
C VAL A 7 10.49 29.72 -3.26
N ASN A 8 11.50 28.88 -3.47
CA ASN A 8 11.40 27.74 -4.37
C ASN A 8 11.46 26.46 -3.54
N TYR A 9 10.50 25.57 -3.76
CA TYR A 9 10.47 24.25 -3.15
C TYR A 9 11.18 23.24 -4.05
N ARG A 10 12.01 22.37 -3.48
CA ARG A 10 12.65 21.26 -4.21
C ARG A 10 11.74 20.06 -4.39
N LEU A 11 10.75 19.92 -3.49
CA LEU A 11 9.73 18.89 -3.60
C LEU A 11 8.84 19.22 -4.79
N ARG A 12 8.65 18.25 -5.68
CA ARG A 12 7.71 18.38 -6.80
C ARG A 12 6.29 18.13 -6.29
N ASP A 13 5.32 18.75 -6.96
CA ASP A 13 3.92 18.49 -6.68
C ASP A 13 3.59 17.00 -6.93
N TRP A 14 2.70 16.47 -6.11
CA TRP A 14 2.26 15.10 -6.26
C TRP A 14 1.20 15.00 -7.35
N LEU A 15 1.28 13.92 -8.11
CA LEU A 15 0.20 13.57 -9.03
C LEU A 15 -0.91 12.89 -8.23
N VAL A 16 -2.10 13.47 -8.26
CA VAL A 16 -3.28 12.93 -7.57
C VAL A 16 -3.96 11.87 -8.43
N SER A 17 -3.90 12.01 -9.76
CA SER A 17 -4.59 11.16 -10.72
C SER A 17 -3.67 10.30 -11.56
N ARG A 18 -4.19 9.19 -12.07
CA ARG A 18 -3.54 8.27 -13.00
C ARG A 18 -4.49 7.84 -14.12
N GLN A 19 -3.97 7.79 -15.34
CA GLN A 19 -4.66 7.32 -16.54
C GLN A 19 -4.65 5.79 -16.61
N ARG A 20 -5.27 5.14 -15.62
CA ARG A 20 -5.33 3.67 -15.51
C ARG A 20 -6.68 3.23 -14.95
N TYR A 21 -7.04 1.98 -15.22
CA TYR A 21 -8.28 1.40 -14.73
C TYR A 21 -8.28 1.16 -13.21
N TRP A 22 -7.23 0.53 -12.69
CA TRP A 22 -7.18 0.13 -11.29
C TRP A 22 -6.87 1.30 -10.36
N GLY A 23 -7.81 1.61 -9.50
CA GLY A 23 -7.75 2.68 -8.51
C GLY A 23 -9.14 3.16 -8.12
N ALA A 24 -9.24 4.04 -7.13
CA ALA A 24 -10.50 4.70 -6.80
C ALA A 24 -10.81 5.74 -7.89
N PRO A 25 -11.98 5.70 -8.56
CA PRO A 25 -12.37 6.72 -9.52
C PRO A 25 -12.43 8.11 -8.89
N ILE A 26 -11.99 9.13 -9.62
CA ILE A 26 -12.07 10.51 -9.15
C ILE A 26 -13.54 10.95 -9.19
N PRO A 27 -14.13 11.39 -8.06
CA PRO A 27 -15.55 11.70 -7.97
C PRO A 27 -15.85 13.11 -8.47
N VAL A 28 -15.47 13.40 -9.72
CA VAL A 28 -15.69 14.69 -10.40
C VAL A 28 -16.42 14.47 -11.71
N ILE A 29 -17.32 15.39 -12.02
CA ILE A 29 -18.08 15.46 -13.27
C ILE A 29 -17.72 16.77 -13.98
N HIS A 30 -17.29 16.65 -15.24
CA HIS A 30 -16.96 17.77 -16.10
C HIS A 30 -18.20 18.20 -16.90
N CYS A 31 -18.77 19.34 -16.54
CA CYS A 31 -19.94 19.91 -17.18
C CYS A 31 -19.56 21.08 -18.10
N PRO A 32 -20.01 21.12 -19.35
CA PRO A 32 -19.71 22.23 -20.26
C PRO A 32 -20.20 23.60 -19.77
N VAL A 33 -21.24 23.60 -18.94
CA VAL A 33 -21.87 24.84 -18.41
C VAL A 33 -21.36 25.19 -17.01
N CYS A 34 -21.24 24.18 -16.14
CA CYS A 34 -20.95 24.39 -14.71
C CYS A 34 -19.46 24.23 -14.34
N GLY A 35 -18.63 23.76 -15.27
CA GLY A 35 -17.24 23.38 -14.99
C GLY A 35 -17.15 22.06 -14.22
N ASP A 36 -16.14 21.95 -13.35
CA ASP A 36 -15.92 20.78 -12.52
C ASP A 36 -16.92 20.76 -11.35
N VAL A 37 -17.67 19.67 -11.25
CA VAL A 37 -18.72 19.50 -10.24
C VAL A 37 -18.47 18.18 -9.49
N PRO A 38 -18.41 18.19 -8.15
CA PRO A 38 -18.24 16.94 -7.40
C PRO A 38 -19.47 16.04 -7.55
N VAL A 39 -19.24 14.74 -7.57
CA VAL A 39 -20.31 13.75 -7.48
C VAL A 39 -21.00 13.90 -6.11
N PRO A 40 -22.33 14.00 -6.05
CA PRO A 40 -23.07 14.11 -4.78
C PRO A 40 -22.81 12.90 -3.88
N GLU A 41 -22.74 13.11 -2.56
CA GLU A 41 -22.48 12.04 -1.58
C GLU A 41 -23.42 10.85 -1.72
N LYS A 42 -24.71 11.09 -1.98
CA LYS A 42 -25.73 10.05 -2.20
C LYS A 42 -25.44 9.14 -3.40
N ASP A 43 -24.61 9.58 -4.34
CA ASP A 43 -24.25 8.87 -5.57
C ASP A 43 -22.84 8.23 -5.47
N LEU A 44 -22.22 8.31 -4.30
CA LEU A 44 -20.95 7.62 -4.00
C LEU A 44 -21.20 6.18 -3.50
N PRO A 45 -20.27 5.27 -3.74
CA PRO A 45 -19.02 5.43 -4.49
C PRO A 45 -19.22 5.41 -6.00
N VAL A 46 -18.38 6.13 -6.74
CA VAL A 46 -18.28 5.94 -8.20
C VAL A 46 -17.68 4.56 -8.45
N ARG A 47 -18.43 3.68 -9.11
CA ARG A 47 -18.03 2.29 -9.33
C ARG A 47 -17.32 2.11 -10.66
N LEU A 48 -16.24 1.33 -10.68
CA LEU A 48 -15.56 0.92 -11.89
C LEU A 48 -16.46 -0.03 -12.70
N PRO A 49 -16.56 0.14 -14.05
CA PRO A 49 -17.24 -0.82 -14.91
C PRO A 49 -16.41 -2.10 -15.06
N TYR A 50 -17.05 -3.27 -15.11
CA TYR A 50 -16.36 -4.55 -15.25
C TYR A 50 -16.13 -4.96 -16.72
N ASP A 51 -16.88 -4.36 -17.66
CA ASP A 51 -16.86 -4.63 -19.10
C ASP A 51 -15.89 -3.69 -19.85
N VAL A 52 -14.66 -3.58 -19.34
CA VAL A 52 -13.65 -2.65 -19.88
C VAL A 52 -12.69 -3.37 -20.81
N GLU A 53 -12.44 -2.79 -21.99
CA GLU A 53 -11.43 -3.28 -22.90
C GLU A 53 -10.06 -2.65 -22.60
N PHE A 54 -9.05 -3.51 -22.36
CA PHE A 54 -7.67 -3.09 -22.14
C PHE A 54 -6.89 -3.10 -23.46
N ARG A 55 -6.42 -1.91 -23.89
CA ARG A 55 -5.57 -1.75 -25.07
C ARG A 55 -4.26 -1.06 -24.68
N PRO A 56 -3.11 -1.51 -25.20
CA PRO A 56 -1.80 -0.93 -24.88
C PRO A 56 -1.52 0.35 -25.70
N ASP A 57 -2.43 1.33 -25.63
CA ASP A 57 -2.35 2.59 -26.37
C ASP A 57 -2.03 3.81 -25.49
N GLY A 58 -1.71 3.58 -24.22
CA GLY A 58 -1.35 4.64 -23.26
C GLY A 58 -2.50 5.53 -22.80
N LYS A 59 -3.75 5.22 -23.19
CA LYS A 59 -4.94 5.97 -22.74
C LYS A 59 -5.65 5.23 -21.61
N SER A 60 -6.32 5.98 -20.73
CA SER A 60 -7.18 5.38 -19.71
C SER A 60 -8.25 4.49 -20.36
N PRO A 61 -8.37 3.22 -19.94
CA PRO A 61 -9.45 2.35 -20.40
C PRO A 61 -10.83 2.93 -20.10
N LEU A 62 -10.98 3.67 -18.99
CA LEU A 62 -12.23 4.32 -18.60
C LEU A 62 -12.67 5.42 -19.59
N ALA A 63 -11.69 6.14 -20.16
CA ALA A 63 -11.99 7.19 -21.16
C ALA A 63 -12.67 6.67 -22.44
N LYS A 64 -12.58 5.36 -22.70
CA LYS A 64 -13.18 4.70 -23.84
C LYS A 64 -14.52 4.03 -23.54
N HIS A 65 -14.88 3.96 -22.27
CA HIS A 65 -16.08 3.29 -21.81
C HIS A 65 -17.27 4.26 -21.80
N GLU A 66 -18.02 4.34 -22.89
CA GLU A 66 -19.09 5.31 -23.11
C GLU A 66 -20.09 5.38 -21.95
N LYS A 67 -20.58 4.23 -21.47
CA LYS A 67 -21.55 4.18 -20.36
C LYS A 67 -20.99 4.72 -19.04
N PHE A 68 -19.68 4.60 -18.82
CA PHE A 68 -19.02 5.18 -17.65
C PHE A 68 -18.84 6.67 -17.80
N MET A 69 -18.41 7.12 -18.98
CA MET A 69 -18.08 8.51 -19.24
C MET A 69 -19.30 9.43 -19.25
N HIS A 70 -20.39 9.02 -19.91
CA HIS A 70 -21.59 9.86 -20.02
C HIS A 70 -22.40 9.87 -18.73
N THR A 71 -22.73 11.06 -18.27
CA THR A 71 -23.53 11.28 -17.06
C THR A 71 -24.33 12.58 -17.16
N VAL A 72 -25.10 12.87 -16.12
CA VAL A 72 -25.88 14.12 -16.02
C VAL A 72 -25.23 15.00 -14.94
N CYS A 73 -25.08 16.28 -15.23
CA CYS A 73 -24.57 17.25 -14.28
C CYS A 73 -25.55 17.41 -13.08
N PRO A 74 -25.11 17.15 -11.83
CA PRO A 74 -25.99 17.25 -10.68
C PRO A 74 -26.41 18.70 -10.36
N LYS A 75 -25.72 19.70 -10.93
CA LYS A 75 -26.01 21.12 -10.70
C LYS A 75 -27.00 21.71 -11.68
N CYS A 76 -26.88 21.40 -12.96
CA CYS A 76 -27.76 21.99 -14.01
C CYS A 76 -28.64 20.97 -14.72
N GLY A 77 -28.47 19.68 -14.53
CA GLY A 77 -29.25 18.65 -15.22
C GLY A 77 -28.85 18.38 -16.67
N GLY A 78 -27.87 19.10 -17.21
CA GLY A 78 -27.38 18.93 -18.59
C GLY A 78 -26.42 17.73 -18.74
N GLU A 79 -26.16 17.38 -20.01
CA GLU A 79 -25.18 16.37 -20.37
C GLU A 79 -23.78 16.74 -19.83
N ALA A 80 -23.08 15.76 -19.28
CA ALA A 80 -21.76 15.93 -18.69
C ALA A 80 -20.96 14.64 -18.78
N MET A 81 -19.66 14.70 -18.47
CA MET A 81 -18.76 13.55 -18.51
C MET A 81 -18.13 13.32 -17.15
N ARG A 82 -17.94 12.05 -16.78
CA ARG A 82 -17.16 11.69 -15.60
C ARG A 82 -15.67 11.89 -15.86
N ASP A 83 -14.91 12.12 -14.79
CA ASP A 83 -13.46 12.07 -14.86
C ASP A 83 -13.01 10.62 -15.20
N PRO A 84 -12.17 10.42 -16.25
CA PRO A 84 -11.70 9.10 -16.66
C PRO A 84 -10.52 8.59 -15.84
N ASP A 85 -9.99 9.38 -14.92
CA ASP A 85 -8.82 9.02 -14.15
C ASP A 85 -9.20 8.33 -12.84
N THR A 86 -8.24 7.61 -12.29
CA THR A 86 -8.32 7.06 -10.94
C THR A 86 -7.29 7.74 -10.03
N LEU A 87 -7.51 7.71 -8.73
CA LEU A 87 -6.56 8.23 -7.76
C LEU A 87 -5.23 7.46 -7.80
N ASP A 88 -4.14 8.17 -7.60
CA ASP A 88 -2.82 7.57 -7.43
C ASP A 88 -2.80 6.57 -6.27
N THR A 89 -2.00 5.51 -6.40
CA THR A 89 -1.88 4.47 -5.38
C THR A 89 -1.51 5.04 -4.01
N PHE A 90 -0.59 6.01 -3.98
CA PHE A 90 -0.16 6.60 -2.70
C PHE A 90 -1.22 7.49 -2.07
N VAL A 91 -2.12 8.08 -2.85
CA VAL A 91 -3.30 8.78 -2.31
C VAL A 91 -4.21 7.76 -1.61
N CYS A 92 -4.54 6.66 -2.29
CA CYS A 92 -5.39 5.61 -1.71
C CYS A 92 -4.75 4.93 -0.50
N SER A 93 -3.44 4.64 -0.55
CA SER A 93 -2.74 3.94 0.53
C SER A 93 -2.36 4.83 1.71
N SER A 94 -2.54 6.15 1.61
CA SER A 94 -2.11 7.09 2.64
C SER A 94 -2.97 7.08 3.91
N TRP A 95 -4.12 6.45 3.91
CA TRP A 95 -5.07 6.43 5.02
C TRP A 95 -5.61 5.04 5.39
N TYR A 96 -5.10 3.96 4.77
CA TYR A 96 -5.62 2.60 4.97
C TYR A 96 -5.59 2.15 6.44
N TYR A 97 -4.60 2.56 7.21
CA TYR A 97 -4.46 2.26 8.64
C TYR A 97 -5.60 2.87 9.48
N LEU A 98 -6.15 4.00 9.07
CA LEU A 98 -7.35 4.59 9.68
C LEU A 98 -8.56 3.69 9.40
N ARG A 99 -8.72 3.24 8.15
CA ARG A 99 -9.81 2.34 7.78
C ARG A 99 -9.73 0.98 8.48
N TYR A 100 -8.52 0.48 8.75
CA TYR A 100 -8.34 -0.78 9.47
C TYR A 100 -8.89 -0.74 10.90
N ALA A 101 -8.86 0.43 11.55
CA ALA A 101 -9.44 0.60 12.87
C ALA A 101 -10.97 0.39 12.88
N ASP A 102 -11.63 0.62 11.74
CA ASP A 102 -13.10 0.55 11.63
C ASP A 102 -13.53 0.03 10.23
N ALA A 103 -13.02 -1.13 9.86
CA ALA A 103 -13.14 -1.70 8.51
C ALA A 103 -14.59 -1.99 8.07
N HIS A 104 -15.50 -2.21 9.01
CA HIS A 104 -16.90 -2.54 8.75
C HIS A 104 -17.86 -1.36 8.86
N ASN A 105 -17.36 -0.15 9.03
CA ASN A 105 -18.18 1.04 9.07
C ASN A 105 -18.74 1.37 7.68
N GLU A 106 -20.06 1.32 7.53
CA GLU A 106 -20.74 1.60 6.26
C GLU A 106 -21.22 3.05 6.14
N LYS A 107 -21.11 3.84 7.23
CA LYS A 107 -21.63 5.22 7.26
C LYS A 107 -20.55 6.25 6.99
N GLU A 108 -19.33 6.01 7.44
CA GLU A 108 -18.21 6.93 7.36
C GLU A 108 -16.90 6.19 7.13
N PRO A 109 -15.82 6.86 6.68
CA PRO A 109 -14.54 6.21 6.43
C PRO A 109 -13.97 5.49 7.65
N PHE A 110 -14.17 6.05 8.84
CA PHE A 110 -13.81 5.51 10.15
C PHE A 110 -14.52 6.34 11.24
N SER A 111 -14.86 5.71 12.37
CA SER A 111 -15.36 6.42 13.52
C SER A 111 -14.21 7.01 14.34
N ARG A 112 -14.44 8.17 14.95
CA ARG A 112 -13.48 8.80 15.82
C ARG A 112 -13.12 7.92 17.02
N GLU A 113 -14.10 7.25 17.60
CA GLU A 113 -13.90 6.35 18.74
C GLU A 113 -12.93 5.20 18.43
N ALA A 114 -13.07 4.55 17.26
CA ALA A 114 -12.20 3.45 16.86
C ALA A 114 -10.76 3.93 16.63
N VAL A 115 -10.63 5.07 15.96
CA VAL A 115 -9.31 5.66 15.67
C VAL A 115 -8.60 6.09 16.95
N ASP A 116 -9.27 6.74 17.86
CA ASP A 116 -8.66 7.20 19.13
C ASP A 116 -8.18 6.04 20.02
N LYS A 117 -8.80 4.86 19.90
CA LYS A 117 -8.37 3.65 20.62
C LYS A 117 -7.14 2.97 20.02
N MET A 118 -6.99 3.01 18.71
CA MET A 118 -6.01 2.18 17.99
C MET A 118 -4.82 2.96 17.42
N LEU A 119 -4.93 4.27 17.31
CA LEU A 119 -3.96 5.10 16.60
C LEU A 119 -3.40 6.22 17.50
N PRO A 120 -2.20 6.76 17.19
CA PRO A 120 -1.29 6.38 16.10
C PRO A 120 -0.74 4.96 16.23
N VAL A 121 -0.35 4.35 15.10
CA VAL A 121 0.23 3.01 15.05
C VAL A 121 1.52 2.95 15.87
N ASP A 122 1.67 1.96 16.74
CA ASP A 122 2.83 1.87 17.65
C ASP A 122 4.14 1.56 16.91
N VAL A 123 4.10 0.59 16.00
CA VAL A 123 5.26 0.19 15.19
C VAL A 123 4.85 -0.01 13.75
N TYR A 124 5.52 0.68 12.85
CA TYR A 124 5.32 0.57 11.41
C TYR A 124 6.57 0.02 10.73
N VAL A 125 6.41 -1.01 9.94
CA VAL A 125 7.53 -1.74 9.31
C VAL A 125 7.46 -1.58 7.80
N GLY A 126 8.58 -1.23 7.19
CA GLY A 126 8.65 -1.10 5.74
C GLY A 126 10.05 -0.73 5.23
N GLY A 127 10.23 -0.75 3.92
CA GLY A 127 11.49 -0.38 3.28
C GLY A 127 11.81 1.12 3.43
N ALA A 128 13.09 1.44 3.51
CA ALA A 128 13.57 2.82 3.68
C ALA A 128 13.18 3.73 2.49
N GLU A 129 13.00 3.16 1.30
CA GLU A 129 12.57 3.87 0.09
C GLU A 129 11.21 4.56 0.24
N HIS A 130 10.35 4.05 1.11
CA HIS A 130 9.03 4.64 1.37
C HIS A 130 9.08 5.96 2.14
N ALA A 131 10.23 6.37 2.66
CA ALA A 131 10.40 7.67 3.32
C ALA A 131 10.04 8.84 2.41
N CYS A 132 10.33 8.74 1.12
CA CYS A 132 9.97 9.75 0.10
C CYS A 132 8.78 9.36 -0.79
N MET A 133 8.11 8.26 -0.49
CA MET A 133 6.94 7.75 -1.20
C MET A 133 5.76 7.62 -0.24
N HIS A 134 5.32 6.40 0.07
CA HIS A 134 4.16 6.14 0.91
C HIS A 134 4.15 6.89 2.24
N LEU A 135 5.26 6.92 2.98
CA LEU A 135 5.31 7.59 4.29
C LEU A 135 5.10 9.10 4.19
N LEU A 136 5.61 9.72 3.14
CA LEU A 136 5.41 11.16 2.92
C LEU A 136 3.93 11.48 2.70
N TYR A 137 3.24 10.70 1.86
CA TYR A 137 1.79 10.83 1.63
C TYR A 137 0.99 10.53 2.90
N ALA A 138 1.30 9.46 3.62
CA ALA A 138 0.59 9.08 4.85
C ALA A 138 0.68 10.17 5.92
N ARG A 139 1.87 10.75 6.11
CA ARG A 139 2.09 11.87 7.05
C ARG A 139 1.34 13.13 6.62
N PHE A 140 1.40 13.48 5.35
CA PHE A 140 0.66 14.61 4.82
C PHE A 140 -0.85 14.43 5.02
N PHE A 141 -1.37 13.24 4.67
CA PHE A 141 -2.79 12.94 4.78
C PHE A 141 -3.27 13.00 6.23
N THR A 142 -2.48 12.45 7.17
CA THR A 142 -2.77 12.55 8.62
C THR A 142 -2.85 14.01 9.08
N LYS A 143 -1.89 14.84 8.68
CA LYS A 143 -1.89 16.27 9.04
C LYS A 143 -3.09 17.01 8.45
N ALA A 144 -3.44 16.73 7.20
CA ALA A 144 -4.62 17.31 6.56
C ALA A 144 -5.91 16.91 7.26
N LEU A 145 -6.07 15.63 7.61
CA LEU A 145 -7.24 15.14 8.36
C LEU A 145 -7.32 15.74 9.77
N ARG A 146 -6.17 15.93 10.45
CA ARG A 146 -6.12 16.66 11.71
C ARG A 146 -6.59 18.10 11.54
N ASP A 147 -6.08 18.81 10.55
CA ASP A 147 -6.45 20.21 10.30
C ASP A 147 -7.94 20.38 9.95
N MET A 148 -8.54 19.35 9.35
CA MET A 148 -9.98 19.25 9.10
C MET A 148 -10.80 18.82 10.31
N GLY A 149 -10.17 18.48 11.45
CA GLY A 149 -10.84 18.05 12.68
C GLY A 149 -11.21 16.58 12.77
N TYR A 150 -10.76 15.74 11.84
CA TYR A 150 -11.01 14.29 11.88
C TYR A 150 -10.08 13.53 12.83
N LEU A 151 -8.90 14.07 13.15
CA LEU A 151 -7.88 13.45 14.00
C LEU A 151 -7.35 14.43 15.04
N ASP A 152 -6.83 13.92 16.18
CA ASP A 152 -6.14 14.71 17.22
C ASP A 152 -4.62 14.59 17.18
N PHE A 153 -4.09 13.73 16.32
CA PHE A 153 -2.65 13.50 16.15
C PHE A 153 -2.20 13.92 14.75
N ASP A 154 -0.92 14.23 14.60
CA ASP A 154 -0.32 14.72 13.36
C ASP A 154 0.74 13.79 12.74
N GLU A 155 1.11 12.71 13.45
CA GLU A 155 1.98 11.67 12.94
C GLU A 155 1.28 10.30 13.02
N PRO A 156 1.19 9.56 11.90
CA PRO A 156 0.44 8.31 11.84
C PRO A 156 1.11 7.16 12.57
N PHE A 157 2.45 7.20 12.71
CA PHE A 157 3.29 6.10 13.21
C PHE A 157 4.20 6.61 14.33
N ARG A 158 4.18 5.95 15.50
CA ARG A 158 5.03 6.32 16.64
C ARG A 158 6.48 5.89 16.45
N ARG A 159 6.67 4.72 15.86
CA ARG A 159 7.98 4.14 15.59
C ARG A 159 8.02 3.52 14.22
N LEU A 160 9.06 3.88 13.46
CA LEU A 160 9.34 3.31 12.15
C LEU A 160 10.51 2.33 12.26
N VAL A 161 10.35 1.14 11.71
CA VAL A 161 11.40 0.13 11.61
C VAL A 161 11.64 -0.18 10.14
N HIS A 162 12.80 0.18 9.64
CA HIS A 162 13.22 -0.19 8.30
C HIS A 162 13.78 -1.61 8.30
N GLN A 163 13.20 -2.45 7.49
CA GLN A 163 13.71 -3.79 7.24
C GLN A 163 14.92 -3.74 6.32
N GLY A 164 15.89 -4.63 6.57
CA GLY A 164 17.02 -4.85 5.69
C GLY A 164 16.61 -5.49 4.37
N VAL A 165 17.50 -5.43 3.40
CA VAL A 165 17.31 -6.05 2.08
C VAL A 165 18.03 -7.40 2.07
N ILE A 166 17.32 -8.45 1.68
CA ILE A 166 17.94 -9.74 1.36
C ILE A 166 18.51 -9.65 -0.06
N LEU A 167 19.80 -9.83 -0.16
CA LEU A 167 20.55 -9.77 -1.41
C LEU A 167 20.57 -11.16 -2.08
N GLY A 168 20.86 -11.19 -3.36
CA GLY A 168 21.13 -12.44 -4.06
C GLY A 168 22.38 -13.17 -3.51
N PRO A 169 22.63 -14.43 -3.91
CA PRO A 169 23.82 -15.17 -3.52
C PRO A 169 25.12 -14.47 -3.91
N ASP A 170 25.07 -13.60 -4.92
CA ASP A 170 26.15 -12.77 -5.42
C ASP A 170 26.42 -11.50 -4.58
N GLY A 171 25.64 -11.28 -3.51
CA GLY A 171 25.74 -10.10 -2.65
C GLY A 171 25.13 -8.83 -3.25
N ASN A 172 24.47 -8.91 -4.40
CA ASN A 172 23.81 -7.78 -5.03
C ASN A 172 22.30 -7.80 -4.80
N ARG A 173 21.65 -6.64 -4.97
CA ARG A 173 20.18 -6.57 -4.92
C ARG A 173 19.57 -7.48 -5.98
N MET A 174 18.58 -8.29 -5.58
CA MET A 174 17.89 -9.20 -6.49
C MET A 174 17.16 -8.43 -7.59
N SER A 175 17.36 -8.86 -8.84
CA SER A 175 16.72 -8.28 -10.02
C SER A 175 16.48 -9.34 -11.08
N LYS A 176 15.31 -9.27 -11.75
CA LYS A 176 15.00 -10.14 -12.88
C LYS A 176 16.03 -10.03 -14.02
N SER A 177 16.54 -8.82 -14.26
CA SER A 177 17.54 -8.55 -15.28
C SER A 177 18.92 -9.13 -14.97
N HIS A 178 19.26 -9.34 -13.69
CA HIS A 178 20.54 -9.94 -13.27
C HIS A 178 20.45 -11.46 -13.07
N GLY A 179 19.24 -12.04 -13.07
CA GLY A 179 19.06 -13.48 -12.90
C GLY A 179 19.44 -14.01 -11.52
N ASN A 180 19.59 -13.13 -10.51
CA ASN A 180 20.02 -13.47 -9.14
C ASN A 180 18.86 -13.55 -8.16
N ILE A 181 17.62 -13.71 -8.65
CA ILE A 181 16.42 -13.81 -7.81
C ILE A 181 16.37 -15.19 -7.17
N VAL A 182 16.10 -15.20 -5.88
CA VAL A 182 15.77 -16.39 -5.09
C VAL A 182 14.24 -16.47 -4.98
N SER A 183 13.64 -17.54 -5.55
CA SER A 183 12.20 -17.76 -5.44
C SER A 183 11.87 -18.44 -4.10
N PRO A 184 10.95 -17.89 -3.29
CA PRO A 184 10.47 -18.57 -2.09
C PRO A 184 9.87 -19.95 -2.36
N ASP A 185 9.21 -20.13 -3.51
CA ASP A 185 8.45 -21.34 -3.83
C ASP A 185 9.32 -22.59 -3.82
N GLU A 186 10.50 -22.54 -4.44
CA GLU A 186 11.44 -23.66 -4.51
C GLU A 186 11.89 -24.13 -3.11
N TYR A 187 12.10 -23.19 -2.21
CA TYR A 187 12.52 -23.48 -0.84
C TYR A 187 11.37 -23.97 0.04
N VAL A 188 10.18 -23.41 -0.16
CA VAL A 188 8.96 -23.87 0.53
C VAL A 188 8.59 -25.28 0.09
N GLU A 189 8.70 -25.61 -1.20
CA GLU A 189 8.47 -26.97 -1.71
C GLU A 189 9.49 -27.96 -1.19
N THR A 190 10.77 -27.55 -1.07
CA THR A 190 11.86 -28.44 -0.65
C THR A 190 11.94 -28.64 0.87
N TYR A 191 11.80 -27.57 1.65
CA TYR A 191 12.07 -27.57 3.09
C TYR A 191 10.83 -27.30 3.96
N GLY A 192 9.72 -26.93 3.36
CA GLY A 192 8.52 -26.50 4.06
C GLY A 192 8.51 -25.02 4.44
N SER A 193 7.32 -24.46 4.60
CA SER A 193 7.10 -23.04 4.91
C SER A 193 7.69 -22.63 6.26
N ASP A 194 7.68 -23.53 7.25
CA ASP A 194 8.18 -23.21 8.60
C ASP A 194 9.69 -23.10 8.64
N ALA A 195 10.41 -23.99 7.93
CA ALA A 195 11.86 -23.89 7.79
C ALA A 195 12.26 -22.61 7.04
N PHE A 196 11.54 -22.27 5.98
CA PHE A 196 11.77 -21.02 5.24
C PHE A 196 11.55 -19.78 6.11
N ARG A 197 10.44 -19.71 6.83
CA ARG A 197 10.13 -18.58 7.74
C ARG A 197 11.13 -18.46 8.86
N LEU A 198 11.52 -19.59 9.48
CA LEU A 198 12.52 -19.60 10.55
C LEU A 198 13.88 -19.14 10.04
N TYR A 199 14.26 -19.54 8.82
CA TYR A 199 15.50 -19.08 8.20
C TYR A 199 15.49 -17.56 7.97
N LEU A 200 14.39 -17.00 7.46
CA LEU A 200 14.27 -15.55 7.28
C LEU A 200 14.38 -14.76 8.59
N MET A 201 13.85 -15.31 9.68
CA MET A 201 13.92 -14.67 11.00
C MET A 201 15.28 -14.78 11.66
N PHE A 202 16.03 -15.85 11.43
CA PHE A 202 17.27 -16.15 12.12
C PHE A 202 18.52 -15.90 11.27
N GLY A 203 18.45 -16.11 9.97
CA GLY A 203 19.59 -16.06 9.06
C GLY A 203 20.09 -14.66 8.73
N PHE A 204 19.29 -13.62 9.03
CA PHE A 204 19.60 -12.23 8.68
C PHE A 204 19.36 -11.30 9.86
N SER A 205 20.17 -10.23 9.92
CA SER A 205 19.80 -9.05 10.72
C SER A 205 18.55 -8.43 10.15
N TYR A 206 17.53 -8.22 10.99
CA TYR A 206 16.24 -7.70 10.51
C TYR A 206 16.35 -6.32 9.87
N THR A 207 17.22 -5.46 10.38
CA THR A 207 17.40 -4.09 9.91
C THR A 207 18.49 -3.93 8.87
N GLU A 208 19.46 -4.87 8.80
CA GLU A 208 20.58 -4.77 7.87
C GLU A 208 20.39 -5.67 6.64
N GLY A 209 19.70 -6.80 6.80
CA GLY A 209 19.58 -7.82 5.77
C GLY A 209 20.85 -8.64 5.60
N GLY A 210 21.15 -9.05 4.39
CA GLY A 210 22.35 -9.79 4.06
C GLY A 210 22.19 -10.66 2.79
N PRO A 211 23.27 -11.29 2.32
CA PRO A 211 23.22 -12.15 1.15
C PRO A 211 22.52 -13.47 1.47
N TRP A 212 21.73 -13.95 0.53
CA TRP A 212 21.11 -15.27 0.60
C TRP A 212 22.16 -16.38 0.69
N ASN A 213 21.92 -17.37 1.55
CA ASN A 213 22.81 -18.51 1.74
C ASN A 213 22.00 -19.81 1.84
N ASP A 214 22.18 -20.69 0.87
CA ASP A 214 21.49 -22.00 0.82
C ASP A 214 21.88 -22.94 1.97
N ASP A 215 23.07 -22.83 2.52
CA ASP A 215 23.49 -23.69 3.63
C ASP A 215 22.80 -23.29 4.93
N GLY A 216 22.40 -22.02 5.05
CA GLY A 216 21.64 -21.55 6.20
C GLY A 216 20.28 -22.22 6.32
N ILE A 217 19.51 -22.31 5.25
CA ILE A 217 18.19 -22.96 5.28
C ILE A 217 18.28 -24.47 5.50
N LYS A 218 19.31 -25.12 4.96
CA LYS A 218 19.58 -26.56 5.22
C LYS A 218 19.84 -26.83 6.69
N ALA A 219 20.59 -25.93 7.37
CA ALA A 219 20.85 -26.05 8.81
C ALA A 219 19.55 -25.90 9.62
N ILE A 220 18.69 -24.96 9.24
CA ILE A 220 17.36 -24.78 9.87
C ILE A 220 16.47 -26.01 9.67
N ALA A 221 16.40 -26.56 8.45
CA ALA A 221 15.62 -27.77 8.18
C ALA A 221 16.08 -28.96 9.05
N LYS A 222 17.40 -29.15 9.22
CA LYS A 222 17.95 -30.15 10.13
C LYS A 222 17.58 -29.90 11.60
N LEU A 223 17.52 -28.64 12.02
CA LEU A 223 17.09 -28.28 13.38
C LEU A 223 15.63 -28.69 13.59
N MET A 224 14.73 -28.36 12.64
CA MET A 224 13.32 -28.70 12.72
C MET A 224 13.08 -30.21 12.75
N ASP A 225 13.77 -30.99 11.91
CA ASP A 225 13.73 -32.46 11.95
C ASP A 225 14.16 -33.03 13.33
N ARG A 226 15.18 -32.44 13.95
CA ARG A 226 15.62 -32.83 15.31
C ARG A 226 14.56 -32.51 16.38
N VAL A 227 13.91 -31.32 16.27
CA VAL A 227 12.82 -30.91 17.18
C VAL A 227 11.66 -31.87 17.06
N GLU A 228 11.22 -32.18 15.83
CA GLU A 228 10.14 -33.12 15.57
C GLU A 228 10.47 -34.52 16.15
N LYS A 229 11.65 -35.06 15.86
CA LYS A 229 12.09 -36.37 16.43
C LYS A 229 12.11 -36.35 17.95
N LEU A 230 12.49 -35.25 18.56
CA LEU A 230 12.46 -35.11 20.02
C LEU A 230 11.02 -35.08 20.53
N ALA A 231 10.14 -34.32 19.88
CA ALA A 231 8.71 -34.25 20.24
C ALA A 231 8.06 -35.65 20.21
N PHE A 232 8.33 -36.44 19.17
CA PHE A 232 7.85 -37.82 19.10
C PHE A 232 8.40 -38.71 20.23
N LYS A 233 9.64 -38.57 20.60
CA LYS A 233 10.26 -39.35 21.70
C LYS A 233 9.64 -39.04 23.06
N VAL A 234 9.28 -37.80 23.33
CA VAL A 234 8.77 -37.36 24.63
C VAL A 234 7.24 -37.36 24.71
N ARG A 235 6.54 -37.54 23.57
CA ARG A 235 5.08 -37.53 23.52
C ARG A 235 4.43 -38.46 24.54
N ASP A 236 4.97 -39.67 24.69
CA ASP A 236 4.42 -40.72 25.52
C ASP A 236 5.18 -40.83 26.87
N TYR A 237 6.08 -39.89 27.15
CA TYR A 237 6.84 -39.85 28.39
C TYR A 237 5.94 -39.49 29.57
N LYS A 238 5.88 -40.38 30.54
CA LYS A 238 5.23 -40.14 31.84
C LYS A 238 6.32 -39.94 32.87
N PRO A 239 6.42 -38.78 33.51
CA PRO A 239 7.32 -38.58 34.61
C PRO A 239 6.93 -39.54 35.73
N GLY A 240 7.94 -40.30 36.28
CA GLY A 240 7.76 -41.22 37.40
C GLY A 240 7.53 -40.49 38.72
#